data_a501e7f5c6910aa8397deead21bff999
#
_entry.id   a501e7f5c6910aa8397deead21bff999
#
_cell.length_a   1.000
_cell.length_b   1.000
_cell.length_c   1.000
_cell.angle_alpha   90.00
_cell.angle_beta   90.00
_cell.angle_gamma   90.00
#
_symmetry.space_group_name_H-M   'P 1'
#
loop_
_entity.id
_entity.type
_entity.pdbx_description
1 polymer ?
#
loop_
_entity_poly.entity_id
_entity_poly.type
_entity_poly.pdbx_seq_one_letter_code
_entity_poly.pdbx_strand_id
1 'polypeptide(L)'
;KVDREERPDVDQVYMNAVQLMTGSGGWPLNCFALPDGRPVYGGTYFPKDKWQQTLTSLQGLKENDPIKLEEYAKNLTAGIQQSELITRNEDPLETKVEFLAQKVNEWSKYWDRKKGGPNRAPKFPLPNNYQFLLEYAFLSGDQESMDFVSTTLDQMASGGIYDQIGGGFARYSTDELW
;
A
#
# COMPACT_ATOMS: atom_id res chain seq x y z
N LYS A 1 21.45 9.25 3.31
CA LYS A 1 20.85 8.04 2.74
C LYS A 1 20.75 7.00 3.85
N VAL A 2 19.57 6.42 4.05
CA VAL A 2 19.31 5.35 5.01
C VAL A 2 19.00 4.09 4.21
N ASP A 3 19.64 2.98 4.57
CA ASP A 3 19.32 1.68 4.03
C ASP A 3 18.17 1.08 4.87
N ARG A 4 17.05 0.78 4.23
CA ARG A 4 15.87 0.27 4.92
C ARG A 4 16.04 -1.17 5.43
N GLU A 5 16.94 -1.95 4.83
CA GLU A 5 17.21 -3.31 5.27
C GLU A 5 18.05 -3.30 6.56
N GLU A 6 18.94 -2.31 6.71
CA GLU A 6 19.75 -2.12 7.93
C GLU A 6 18.98 -1.34 9.02
N ARG A 7 18.13 -0.39 8.61
CA ARG A 7 17.42 0.51 9.53
C ARG A 7 15.91 0.57 9.20
N PRO A 8 15.19 -0.57 9.32
CA PRO A 8 13.76 -0.62 9.09
C PRO A 8 12.96 0.25 10.07
N ASP A 9 13.49 0.46 11.28
CA ASP A 9 12.94 1.36 12.29
C ASP A 9 12.82 2.81 11.79
N VAL A 10 13.87 3.32 11.15
CA VAL A 10 13.90 4.67 10.57
C VAL A 10 13.00 4.74 9.35
N ASP A 11 13.07 3.75 8.46
CA ASP A 11 12.26 3.69 7.25
C ASP A 11 10.77 3.72 7.59
N GLN A 12 10.33 2.94 8.57
CA GLN A 12 8.93 2.86 8.96
C GLN A 12 8.37 4.19 9.46
N VAL A 13 9.12 4.93 10.29
CA VAL A 13 8.68 6.23 10.81
C VAL A 13 8.43 7.21 9.67
N TYR A 14 9.36 7.32 8.72
CA TYR A 14 9.22 8.24 7.59
C TYR A 14 8.22 7.74 6.54
N MET A 15 8.07 6.43 6.38
CA MET A 15 7.01 5.84 5.56
C MET A 15 5.62 6.20 6.10
N ASN A 16 5.40 6.04 7.41
CA ASN A 16 4.16 6.42 8.07
C ASN A 16 3.87 7.93 7.89
N ALA A 17 4.90 8.77 8.01
CA ALA A 17 4.77 10.20 7.76
C ALA A 17 4.30 10.50 6.33
N VAL A 18 4.93 9.88 5.33
CA VAL A 18 4.57 10.08 3.93
C VAL A 18 3.18 9.55 3.62
N GLN A 19 2.80 8.39 4.15
CA GLN A 19 1.46 7.84 3.99
C GLN A 19 0.38 8.72 4.60
N LEU A 20 0.62 9.31 5.79
CA LEU A 20 -0.32 10.27 6.39
C LEU A 20 -0.48 11.54 5.56
N MET A 21 0.61 12.04 4.95
CA MET A 21 0.57 13.26 4.13
C MET A 21 -0.06 13.05 2.76
N THR A 22 0.17 11.90 2.14
CA THR A 22 -0.13 11.68 0.70
C THR A 22 -1.17 10.61 0.44
N GLY A 23 -1.56 9.84 1.46
CA GLY A 23 -2.44 8.67 1.33
C GLY A 23 -1.78 7.44 0.72
N SER A 24 -0.50 7.52 0.35
CA SER A 24 0.26 6.42 -0.26
C SER A 24 1.73 6.48 0.14
N GLY A 25 2.44 5.35 0.02
CA GLY A 25 3.86 5.26 0.28
C GLY A 25 4.57 4.40 -0.74
N GLY A 26 5.89 4.34 -0.66
CA GLY A 26 6.72 3.55 -1.57
C GLY A 26 8.15 4.06 -1.64
N TRP A 27 8.96 3.39 -2.43
CA TRP A 27 10.35 3.77 -2.65
C TRP A 27 10.59 4.17 -4.10
N PRO A 28 11.54 5.12 -4.35
CA PRO A 28 12.41 5.78 -3.39
C PRO A 28 11.62 6.64 -2.41
N LEU A 29 11.92 6.56 -1.12
CA LEU A 29 11.31 7.39 -0.09
C LEU A 29 12.20 8.59 0.19
N ASN A 30 11.63 9.79 0.08
CA ASN A 30 12.31 11.05 0.37
C ASN A 30 11.53 11.78 1.45
N CYS A 31 12.20 12.16 2.53
CA CYS A 31 11.59 12.87 3.62
C CYS A 31 12.48 14.02 4.09
N PHE A 32 11.86 15.16 4.38
CA PHE A 32 12.50 16.32 5.00
C PHE A 32 12.09 16.34 6.47
N ALA A 33 13.07 16.53 7.33
CA ALA A 33 12.88 16.53 8.76
C ALA A 33 13.56 17.73 9.40
N LEU A 34 13.09 18.09 10.59
CA LEU A 34 13.81 18.99 11.49
C LEU A 34 15.11 18.33 11.99
N PRO A 35 16.05 19.11 12.56
CA PRO A 35 17.31 18.55 13.08
C PRO A 35 17.13 17.47 14.15
N ASP A 36 16.00 17.46 14.84
CA ASP A 36 15.63 16.44 15.83
C ASP A 36 14.98 15.17 15.24
N GLY A 37 14.80 15.12 13.91
CA GLY A 37 14.27 13.98 13.20
C GLY A 37 12.75 14.02 12.97
N ARG A 38 12.01 14.99 13.49
CA ARG A 38 10.57 15.11 13.23
C ARG A 38 10.31 15.45 11.76
N PRO A 39 9.49 14.65 11.04
CA PRO A 39 9.20 14.88 9.63
C PRO A 39 8.38 16.15 9.41
N VAL A 40 8.65 16.85 8.31
CA VAL A 40 7.92 18.06 7.90
C VAL A 40 7.32 17.92 6.50
N TYR A 41 7.94 17.15 5.63
CA TYR A 41 7.44 16.90 4.28
C TYR A 41 8.08 15.65 3.69
N GLY A 42 7.40 14.99 2.75
CA GLY A 42 7.97 13.85 2.06
C GLY A 42 7.14 13.36 0.89
N GLY A 43 7.69 12.39 0.19
CA GLY A 43 7.06 11.74 -0.94
C GLY A 43 7.98 10.68 -1.52
N THR A 44 7.51 9.98 -2.56
CA THR A 44 8.27 8.88 -3.16
C THR A 44 9.20 9.37 -4.26
N TYR A 45 8.66 9.89 -5.34
CA TYR A 45 9.43 10.37 -6.48
C TYR A 45 9.17 11.86 -6.73
N PHE A 46 10.24 12.60 -6.92
CA PHE A 46 10.17 14.02 -7.26
C PHE A 46 10.89 14.26 -8.60
N PRO A 47 10.19 14.74 -9.63
CA PRO A 47 10.84 15.36 -10.78
C PRO A 47 11.72 16.53 -10.36
N LYS A 48 12.78 16.82 -11.13
CA LYS A 48 13.77 17.86 -10.81
C LYS A 48 13.16 19.19 -10.38
N ASP A 49 12.22 19.68 -11.19
CA ASP A 49 11.61 21.00 -10.92
C ASP A 49 10.78 20.99 -9.62
N LYS A 50 10.06 19.89 -9.36
CA LYS A 50 9.33 19.71 -8.10
C LYS A 50 10.26 19.62 -6.91
N TRP A 51 11.39 18.92 -7.06
CA TRP A 51 12.42 18.86 -6.02
C TRP A 51 12.94 20.25 -5.67
N GLN A 52 13.31 21.06 -6.68
CA GLN A 52 13.77 22.42 -6.47
C GLN A 52 12.72 23.30 -5.81
N GLN A 53 11.46 23.24 -6.27
CA GLN A 53 10.35 23.98 -5.64
C GLN A 53 10.15 23.60 -4.18
N THR A 54 10.19 22.30 -3.89
CA THR A 54 10.06 21.80 -2.51
C THR A 54 11.15 22.35 -1.61
N LEU A 55 12.41 22.28 -2.05
CA LEU A 55 13.55 22.82 -1.30
C LEU A 55 13.39 24.32 -1.02
N THR A 56 13.07 25.11 -2.05
CA THR A 56 12.87 26.57 -1.92
C THR A 56 11.70 26.89 -1.00
N SER A 57 10.59 26.16 -1.10
CA SER A 57 9.41 26.38 -0.26
C SER A 57 9.69 26.05 1.21
N LEU A 58 10.37 24.94 1.49
CA LEU A 58 10.74 24.57 2.86
C LEU A 58 11.75 25.52 3.47
N GLN A 59 12.73 25.99 2.68
CA GLN A 59 13.66 27.01 3.09
C GLN A 59 12.94 28.32 3.43
N GLY A 60 12.08 28.79 2.52
CA GLY A 60 11.30 30.00 2.73
C GLY A 60 10.40 29.90 3.97
N LEU A 61 9.77 28.74 4.21
CA LEU A 61 8.97 28.52 5.40
C LEU A 61 9.83 28.56 6.68
N LYS A 62 11.01 27.95 6.66
CA LYS A 62 11.93 27.97 7.78
C LYS A 62 12.43 29.38 8.12
N GLU A 63 12.67 30.21 7.10
CA GLU A 63 13.18 31.58 7.28
C GLU A 63 12.07 32.57 7.69
N ASN A 64 10.89 32.46 7.11
CA ASN A 64 9.82 33.45 7.29
C ASN A 64 8.81 33.06 8.39
N ASP A 65 8.60 31.76 8.64
CA ASP A 65 7.63 31.28 9.63
C ASP A 65 8.10 29.97 10.29
N PRO A 66 9.18 30.00 11.07
CA PRO A 66 9.71 28.81 11.72
C PRO A 66 8.74 28.21 12.75
N ILE A 67 7.86 29.03 13.34
CA ILE A 67 6.86 28.57 14.32
C ILE A 67 5.85 27.64 13.62
N LYS A 68 5.37 28.02 12.47
CA LYS A 68 4.44 27.20 11.67
C LYS A 68 5.06 25.88 11.23
N LEU A 69 6.35 25.91 10.86
CA LEU A 69 7.07 24.69 10.50
C LEU A 69 7.18 23.74 11.70
N GLU A 70 7.45 24.27 12.88
CA GLU A 70 7.53 23.52 14.13
C GLU A 70 6.17 22.91 14.54
N GLU A 71 5.10 23.70 14.44
CA GLU A 71 3.73 23.22 14.70
C GLU A 71 3.34 22.10 13.74
N TYR A 72 3.69 22.24 12.47
CA TYR A 72 3.42 21.20 11.47
C TYR A 72 4.15 19.89 11.81
N ALA A 73 5.44 19.97 12.13
CA ALA A 73 6.22 18.81 12.53
C ALA A 73 5.64 18.12 13.77
N LYS A 74 5.20 18.92 14.76
CA LYS A 74 4.57 18.41 15.98
C LYS A 74 3.26 17.69 15.69
N ASN A 75 2.40 18.29 14.87
CA ASN A 75 1.10 17.69 14.51
C ASN A 75 1.27 16.40 13.70
N LEU A 76 2.21 16.40 12.76
CA LEU A 76 2.51 15.20 11.98
C LEU A 76 3.07 14.05 12.85
N THR A 77 3.99 14.38 13.76
CA THR A 77 4.53 13.40 14.71
C THR A 77 3.45 12.83 15.63
N ALA A 78 2.56 13.67 16.13
CA ALA A 78 1.42 13.21 16.93
C ALA A 78 0.47 12.30 16.11
N GLY A 79 0.23 12.65 14.85
CA GLY A 79 -0.56 11.81 13.94
C GLY A 79 0.06 10.44 13.70
N ILE A 80 1.39 10.36 13.52
CA ILE A 80 2.11 9.09 13.40
C ILE A 80 1.92 8.25 14.66
N GLN A 81 2.17 8.82 15.82
CA GLN A 81 1.99 8.12 17.10
C GLN A 81 0.56 7.60 17.28
N GLN A 82 -0.43 8.40 16.90
CA GLN A 82 -1.83 8.00 16.98
C GLN A 82 -2.19 6.88 15.99
N SER A 83 -1.61 6.90 14.79
CA SER A 83 -1.85 5.85 13.77
C SER A 83 -1.24 4.50 14.15
N GLU A 84 -0.24 4.49 15.02
CA GLU A 84 0.41 3.27 15.53
C GLU A 84 -0.31 2.67 16.76
N LEU A 85 -1.28 3.40 17.33
CA LEU A 85 -2.04 2.91 18.46
C LEU A 85 -3.02 1.82 18.00
N ILE A 86 -2.76 0.60 18.42
CA ILE A 86 -3.70 -0.52 18.27
C ILE A 86 -4.70 -0.43 19.40
N THR A 87 -5.93 -0.03 19.09
CA THR A 87 -7.02 -0.07 20.07
C THR A 87 -7.32 -1.53 20.38
N ARG A 88 -7.16 -1.91 21.65
CA ARG A 88 -7.53 -3.25 22.09
C ARG A 88 -9.05 -3.38 22.00
N ASN A 89 -9.50 -4.32 21.18
CA ASN A 89 -10.91 -4.69 21.17
C ASN A 89 -11.15 -5.61 22.38
N GLU A 90 -12.02 -5.19 23.30
CA GLU A 90 -12.40 -5.97 24.47
C GLU A 90 -13.55 -6.93 24.18
N ASP A 91 -14.20 -6.78 23.02
CA ASP A 91 -15.26 -7.68 22.61
C ASP A 91 -14.68 -9.05 22.23
N PRO A 92 -15.33 -10.17 22.67
CA PRO A 92 -14.90 -11.48 22.26
C PRO A 92 -14.97 -11.61 20.74
N LEU A 93 -13.87 -12.02 20.11
CA LEU A 93 -13.81 -12.33 18.67
C LEU A 93 -14.74 -13.53 18.40
N GLU A 94 -15.97 -13.26 18.01
CA GLU A 94 -16.83 -14.29 17.43
C GLU A 94 -16.42 -14.49 15.96
N THR A 95 -15.56 -15.47 15.72
CA THR A 95 -15.23 -15.92 14.35
C THR A 95 -16.40 -16.74 13.81
N LYS A 96 -17.38 -16.05 13.24
CA LYS A 96 -18.50 -16.71 12.55
C LYS A 96 -18.15 -16.88 11.06
N VAL A 97 -18.56 -17.99 10.49
CA VAL A 97 -18.39 -18.25 9.04
C VAL A 97 -19.07 -17.17 8.20
N GLU A 98 -20.21 -16.65 8.70
CA GLU A 98 -20.94 -15.54 8.08
C GLU A 98 -20.11 -14.26 7.94
N PHE A 99 -19.18 -14.02 8.87
CA PHE A 99 -18.25 -12.89 8.79
C PHE A 99 -17.32 -13.01 7.57
N LEU A 100 -16.80 -14.22 7.28
CA LEU A 100 -15.97 -14.45 6.11
C LEU A 100 -16.75 -14.23 4.82
N ALA A 101 -18.00 -14.74 4.75
CA ALA A 101 -18.86 -14.54 3.59
C ALA A 101 -19.13 -13.06 3.34
N GLN A 102 -19.40 -12.29 4.40
CA GLN A 102 -19.56 -10.85 4.28
C GLN A 102 -18.29 -10.17 3.75
N LYS A 103 -17.12 -10.54 4.27
CA LYS A 103 -15.84 -9.94 3.83
C LYS A 103 -15.49 -10.30 2.39
N VAL A 104 -15.73 -11.53 1.97
CA VAL A 104 -15.55 -11.93 0.58
C VAL A 104 -16.52 -11.16 -0.34
N ASN A 105 -17.76 -11.00 0.04
CA ASN A 105 -18.74 -10.22 -0.72
C ASN A 105 -18.37 -8.72 -0.80
N GLU A 106 -17.85 -8.12 0.28
CA GLU A 106 -17.33 -6.76 0.25
C GLU A 106 -16.12 -6.63 -0.71
N TRP A 107 -15.22 -7.60 -0.69
CA TRP A 107 -14.03 -7.64 -1.54
C TRP A 107 -14.36 -7.92 -3.01
N SER A 108 -15.35 -8.77 -3.30
CA SER A 108 -15.76 -9.14 -4.66
C SER A 108 -16.20 -7.94 -5.53
N LYS A 109 -16.60 -6.82 -4.90
CA LYS A 109 -16.94 -5.56 -5.59
C LYS A 109 -15.74 -4.95 -6.34
N TYR A 110 -14.53 -5.32 -5.95
CA TYR A 110 -13.27 -4.83 -6.53
C TYR A 110 -12.61 -5.84 -7.48
N TRP A 111 -13.32 -6.91 -7.85
CA TRP A 111 -12.82 -7.93 -8.75
C TRP A 111 -13.08 -7.57 -10.22
N ASP A 112 -12.08 -7.81 -11.05
CA ASP A 112 -12.25 -7.83 -12.51
C ASP A 112 -12.67 -9.22 -12.96
N ARG A 113 -13.95 -9.42 -13.17
CA ARG A 113 -14.53 -10.72 -13.54
C ARG A 113 -14.22 -11.15 -14.98
N LYS A 114 -13.70 -10.23 -15.80
CA LYS A 114 -13.36 -10.55 -17.20
C LYS A 114 -11.89 -10.89 -17.39
N LYS A 115 -11.02 -10.10 -16.74
CA LYS A 115 -9.57 -10.22 -16.87
C LYS A 115 -8.91 -10.79 -15.62
N GLY A 116 -9.66 -11.03 -14.58
CA GLY A 116 -9.16 -11.50 -13.30
C GLY A 116 -8.39 -10.44 -12.52
N GLY A 117 -8.12 -10.73 -11.26
CA GLY A 117 -7.43 -9.81 -10.36
C GLY A 117 -8.26 -8.59 -9.96
N PRO A 118 -7.60 -7.57 -9.39
CA PRO A 118 -8.29 -6.33 -9.02
C PRO A 118 -8.73 -5.55 -10.27
N ASN A 119 -9.86 -4.82 -10.16
CA ASN A 119 -10.40 -3.98 -11.24
C ASN A 119 -9.66 -2.65 -11.40
N ARG A 120 -8.38 -2.62 -11.14
CA ARG A 120 -7.49 -1.44 -11.24
C ARG A 120 -6.07 -1.84 -11.61
N ALA A 121 -5.37 -0.94 -12.27
CA ALA A 121 -3.93 -1.04 -12.49
C ALA A 121 -3.14 -0.33 -11.34
N PRO A 122 -1.90 -0.74 -11.08
CA PRO A 122 -1.24 -1.96 -11.56
C PRO A 122 -1.83 -3.22 -10.90
N LYS A 123 -1.75 -4.36 -11.61
CA LYS A 123 -2.19 -5.66 -11.06
C LYS A 123 -1.01 -6.43 -10.48
N PHE A 124 -1.16 -6.90 -9.24
CA PHE A 124 -0.17 -7.73 -8.55
C PHE A 124 -0.69 -9.16 -8.42
N PRO A 125 0.10 -10.17 -8.81
CA PRO A 125 -0.22 -11.56 -8.52
C PRO A 125 0.00 -11.81 -7.02
N LEU A 126 -1.06 -11.74 -6.23
CA LEU A 126 -1.07 -11.91 -4.78
C LEU A 126 -1.46 -13.36 -4.45
N PRO A 127 -0.53 -14.33 -4.41
CA PRO A 127 -0.86 -15.75 -4.32
C PRO A 127 -1.67 -16.10 -3.07
N ASN A 128 -1.37 -15.49 -1.93
CA ASN A 128 -2.09 -15.74 -0.68
C ASN A 128 -3.59 -15.39 -0.78
N ASN A 129 -3.92 -14.35 -1.55
CA ASN A 129 -5.31 -13.95 -1.77
C ASN A 129 -6.09 -15.00 -2.56
N TYR A 130 -5.48 -15.53 -3.62
CA TYR A 130 -6.12 -16.54 -4.46
C TYR A 130 -6.16 -17.90 -3.77
N GLN A 131 -5.13 -18.26 -3.01
CA GLN A 131 -5.16 -19.46 -2.17
C GLN A 131 -6.30 -19.39 -1.15
N PHE A 132 -6.43 -18.27 -0.42
CA PHE A 132 -7.54 -18.08 0.50
C PHE A 132 -8.89 -18.21 -0.18
N LEU A 133 -9.08 -17.58 -1.35
CA LEU A 133 -10.35 -17.65 -2.08
C LEU A 133 -10.66 -19.05 -2.61
N LEU A 134 -9.65 -19.83 -3.02
CA LEU A 134 -9.82 -21.24 -3.41
C LEU A 134 -10.29 -22.08 -2.23
N GLU A 135 -9.65 -21.93 -1.08
CA GLU A 135 -10.04 -22.66 0.13
C GLU A 135 -11.43 -22.25 0.60
N TYR A 136 -11.72 -20.94 0.58
CA TYR A 136 -13.06 -20.44 0.90
C TYR A 136 -14.13 -20.98 -0.04
N ALA A 137 -13.90 -20.90 -1.36
CA ALA A 137 -14.82 -21.39 -2.36
C ALA A 137 -15.08 -22.91 -2.22
N PHE A 138 -14.03 -23.67 -1.97
CA PHE A 138 -14.16 -25.12 -1.76
C PHE A 138 -14.98 -25.47 -0.51
N LEU A 139 -14.73 -24.78 0.61
CA LEU A 139 -15.40 -25.06 1.89
C LEU A 139 -16.83 -24.54 1.94
N SER A 140 -17.11 -23.40 1.31
CA SER A 140 -18.44 -22.77 1.31
C SER A 140 -19.33 -23.14 0.12
N GLY A 141 -18.77 -23.71 -0.94
CA GLY A 141 -19.46 -23.93 -2.21
C GLY A 141 -19.68 -22.66 -3.02
N ASP A 142 -18.88 -21.58 -2.74
CA ASP A 142 -19.04 -20.30 -3.44
C ASP A 142 -18.44 -20.34 -4.85
N GLN A 143 -19.31 -20.54 -5.83
CA GLN A 143 -18.94 -20.66 -7.24
C GLN A 143 -18.36 -19.35 -7.80
N GLU A 144 -18.82 -18.18 -7.32
CA GLU A 144 -18.33 -16.89 -7.80
C GLU A 144 -16.85 -16.70 -7.47
N SER A 145 -16.42 -17.03 -6.26
CA SER A 145 -15.01 -17.03 -5.88
C SER A 145 -14.18 -18.02 -6.68
N MET A 146 -14.70 -19.23 -6.93
CA MET A 146 -14.02 -20.24 -7.74
C MET A 146 -13.80 -19.76 -9.17
N ASP A 147 -14.83 -19.21 -9.80
CA ASP A 147 -14.78 -18.70 -11.18
C ASP A 147 -13.82 -17.49 -11.29
N PHE A 148 -13.86 -16.61 -10.29
CA PHE A 148 -12.95 -15.45 -10.24
C PHE A 148 -11.48 -15.89 -10.15
N VAL A 149 -11.15 -16.85 -9.28
CA VAL A 149 -9.78 -17.35 -9.15
C VAL A 149 -9.34 -18.06 -10.42
N SER A 150 -10.18 -18.94 -10.98
CA SER A 150 -9.88 -19.65 -12.24
C SER A 150 -9.61 -18.65 -13.37
N THR A 151 -10.50 -17.67 -13.56
CA THR A 151 -10.31 -16.60 -14.55
C THR A 151 -9.00 -15.87 -14.33
N THR A 152 -8.68 -15.53 -13.08
CA THR A 152 -7.43 -14.81 -12.75
C THR A 152 -6.21 -15.61 -13.13
N LEU A 153 -6.16 -16.89 -12.74
CA LEU A 153 -5.02 -17.76 -13.02
C LEU A 153 -4.85 -18.01 -14.53
N ASP A 154 -5.94 -18.21 -15.26
CA ASP A 154 -5.91 -18.39 -16.72
C ASP A 154 -5.40 -17.14 -17.44
N GLN A 155 -5.87 -15.97 -17.02
CA GLN A 155 -5.44 -14.69 -17.59
C GLN A 155 -3.97 -14.39 -17.24
N MET A 156 -3.51 -14.70 -16.04
CA MET A 156 -2.11 -14.59 -15.66
C MET A 156 -1.21 -15.52 -16.48
N ALA A 157 -1.63 -16.79 -16.67
CA ALA A 157 -0.84 -17.79 -17.40
C ALA A 157 -0.73 -17.49 -18.90
N SER A 158 -1.75 -16.84 -19.47
CA SER A 158 -1.75 -16.42 -20.89
C SER A 158 -1.31 -14.98 -21.11
N GLY A 159 -1.09 -14.23 -20.03
CA GLY A 159 -0.71 -12.81 -20.07
C GLY A 159 0.79 -12.58 -20.22
N GLY A 160 1.14 -11.30 -20.41
CA GLY A 160 2.53 -10.87 -20.59
C GLY A 160 3.40 -10.94 -19.33
N ILE A 161 2.81 -11.17 -18.15
CA ILE A 161 3.58 -11.33 -16.91
C ILE A 161 4.15 -12.74 -16.72
N TYR A 162 3.70 -13.72 -17.52
CA TYR A 162 4.24 -15.07 -17.47
C TYR A 162 5.45 -15.22 -18.40
N ASP A 163 6.57 -15.71 -17.86
CA ASP A 163 7.76 -16.03 -18.65
C ASP A 163 7.57 -17.37 -19.36
N GLN A 164 7.31 -17.30 -20.66
CA GLN A 164 7.05 -18.46 -21.51
C GLN A 164 8.28 -19.36 -21.73
N ILE A 165 9.47 -18.88 -21.43
CA ILE A 165 10.74 -19.59 -21.63
C ILE A 165 11.29 -20.11 -20.32
N GLY A 166 11.47 -19.25 -19.34
CA GLY A 166 12.04 -19.57 -18.04
C GLY A 166 11.03 -20.05 -17.01
N GLY A 167 9.75 -19.85 -17.25
CA GLY A 167 8.67 -20.06 -16.28
C GLY A 167 8.62 -18.98 -15.22
N GLY A 168 7.53 -18.98 -14.44
CA GLY A 168 7.31 -18.00 -13.38
C GLY A 168 6.62 -16.72 -13.85
N PHE A 169 6.36 -15.84 -12.89
CA PHE A 169 5.60 -14.62 -13.12
C PHE A 169 6.40 -13.37 -12.75
N ALA A 170 6.25 -12.32 -13.55
CA ALA A 170 6.74 -11.00 -13.21
C ALA A 170 6.04 -10.48 -11.94
N ARG A 171 6.69 -9.51 -11.27
CA ARG A 171 6.21 -8.98 -9.99
C ARG A 171 4.81 -8.33 -10.08
N TYR A 172 4.51 -7.68 -11.21
CA TYR A 172 3.23 -7.02 -11.46
C TYR A 172 3.06 -6.69 -12.93
N SER A 173 1.80 -6.47 -13.34
CA SER A 173 1.45 -5.83 -14.61
C SER A 173 1.22 -4.34 -14.40
N THR A 174 1.70 -3.51 -15.32
CA THR A 174 1.60 -2.06 -15.24
C THR A 174 0.24 -1.52 -15.66
N ASP A 175 -0.54 -2.29 -16.38
CA ASP A 175 -1.86 -1.95 -16.90
C ASP A 175 -2.97 -2.85 -16.30
N GLU A 176 -4.15 -2.83 -16.90
CA GLU A 176 -5.31 -3.63 -16.48
C GLU A 176 -5.26 -5.08 -17.01
N LEU A 177 -4.28 -5.41 -17.82
CA LEU A 177 -4.04 -6.75 -18.34
C LEU A 177 -3.00 -7.47 -17.48
N TRP A 178 -2.89 -8.78 -17.70
CA TRP A 178 -1.84 -9.59 -17.07
C TRP A 178 -0.65 -9.79 -17.97
#